data_6cb3273672cecb5d27ead653c387f763
#
_entry.id   6cb3273672cecb5d27ead653c387f763
#
_cell.length_a   1.000
_cell.length_b   1.000
_cell.length_c   1.000
_cell.angle_alpha   90.00
_cell.angle_beta   90.00
_cell.angle_gamma   90.00
#
_symmetry.space_group_name_H-M   'P 1'
#
loop_
_entity.id
_entity.type
_entity.pdbx_description
1 polymer ?
#
loop_
_entity_poly.entity_id
_entity_poly.type
_entity_poly.pdbx_seq_one_letter_code
_entity_poly.pdbx_strand_id
1 'polypeptide(L)' 'MKQMYYQNRECGNLLTYPEMLKEWAELYDGGDPTNPCGWMEYYTCIGALDI' A
#
# COMPACT_ATOMS: atom_id res chain seq x y z
N MET A 1 -4.55 -8.30 17.75
CA MET A 1 -5.33 -7.72 16.66
C MET A 1 -4.67 -8.00 15.34
N LYS A 2 -5.47 -8.30 14.33
CA LYS A 2 -4.94 -8.53 13.00
C LYS A 2 -4.83 -7.21 12.24
N GLN A 3 -3.72 -7.05 11.54
CA GLN A 3 -3.43 -5.86 10.76
C GLN A 3 -3.06 -6.26 9.35
N MET A 4 -3.72 -5.67 8.35
CA MET A 4 -3.39 -5.91 6.95
C MET A 4 -2.09 -5.20 6.59
N TYR A 5 -1.21 -5.92 5.88
CA TYR A 5 0.06 -5.38 5.43
C TYR A 5 0.19 -5.45 3.92
N TYR A 6 0.90 -4.47 3.39
CA TYR A 6 1.17 -4.35 1.97
C TYR A 6 2.66 -4.14 1.78
N GLN A 7 3.21 -4.71 0.72
CA GLN A 7 4.63 -4.63 0.44
C GLN A 7 4.87 -3.82 -0.82
N ASN A 8 5.74 -2.82 -0.73
CA ASN A 8 6.17 -2.07 -1.90
C ASN A 8 6.99 -2.98 -2.81
N ARG A 9 6.63 -3.03 -4.10
CA ARG A 9 7.28 -3.92 -5.06
C ARG A 9 8.69 -3.49 -5.42
N GLU A 10 9.02 -2.21 -5.22
CA GLU A 10 10.35 -1.71 -5.55
C GLU A 10 11.33 -1.88 -4.39
N CYS A 11 10.96 -1.46 -3.20
CA CYS A 11 11.87 -1.48 -2.06
C CYS A 11 11.60 -2.61 -1.07
N GLY A 12 10.44 -3.26 -1.15
CA GLY A 12 10.12 -4.39 -0.29
C GLY A 12 9.67 -4.03 1.11
N ASN A 13 9.48 -2.77 1.40
CA ASN A 13 9.02 -2.34 2.73
C ASN A 13 7.60 -2.80 3.00
N LEU A 14 7.36 -3.24 4.24
CA LEU A 14 6.01 -3.60 4.68
C LEU A 14 5.34 -2.39 5.30
N LEU A 15 4.10 -2.15 4.90
CA LEU A 15 3.33 -1.00 5.34
C LEU A 15 1.91 -1.44 5.71
N THR A 16 1.31 -0.73 6.65
CA THR A 16 -0.13 -0.89 6.90
C THR A 16 -0.90 -0.18 5.77
N TYR A 17 -2.21 -0.44 5.70
CA TYR A 17 -3.02 0.15 4.64
C TYR A 17 -2.97 1.69 4.62
N PRO A 18 -3.18 2.39 5.76
CA PRO A 18 -3.08 3.85 5.75
C PRO A 18 -1.68 4.37 5.42
N GLU A 19 -0.64 3.67 5.87
CA GLU A 19 0.74 4.04 5.53
C GLU A 19 1.02 3.86 4.03
N MET A 20 0.52 2.77 3.46
CA MET A 20 0.67 2.47 2.04
C MET A 20 -0.03 3.54 1.19
N LEU A 21 -1.25 3.92 1.55
CA LEU A 21 -1.97 4.96 0.82
C LEU A 21 -1.26 6.30 0.87
N LYS A 22 -0.69 6.64 2.02
CA LYS A 22 0.07 7.88 2.18
C LYS A 22 1.32 7.88 1.30
N GLU A 23 2.08 6.79 1.33
CA GLU A 23 3.28 6.67 0.50
C GLU A 23 2.94 6.72 -0.99
N TRP A 24 1.89 6.01 -1.38
CA TRP A 24 1.44 6.01 -2.77
C TRP A 24 1.08 7.42 -3.23
N ALA A 25 0.38 8.19 -2.42
CA ALA A 25 0.01 9.56 -2.75
C ALA A 25 1.23 10.47 -2.86
N GLU A 26 2.24 10.27 -2.02
CA GLU A 26 3.43 11.12 -1.98
C GLU A 26 4.45 10.76 -3.06
N LEU A 27 4.72 9.47 -3.25
CA LEU A 27 5.79 9.02 -4.12
C LEU A 27 5.35 8.73 -5.54
N TYR A 28 4.12 8.29 -5.72
CA TYR A 28 3.63 7.83 -7.02
C TYR A 28 2.48 8.68 -7.56
N ASP A 29 2.27 9.84 -6.96
CA ASP A 29 1.22 10.76 -7.38
C ASP A 29 -0.15 10.07 -7.41
N GLY A 30 -0.38 9.22 -6.43
CA GLY A 30 -1.44 8.22 -6.42
C GLY A 30 -2.81 8.70 -6.08
N GLY A 31 -3.06 9.97 -6.16
CA GLY A 31 -4.35 10.52 -5.83
C GLY A 31 -5.36 10.57 -6.98
N ASP A 32 -5.18 9.73 -8.00
CA ASP A 32 -6.07 9.72 -9.16
C ASP A 32 -7.47 9.25 -8.77
N PRO A 33 -8.48 10.15 -8.79
CA PRO A 33 -9.85 9.78 -8.42
C PRO A 33 -10.51 8.82 -9.40
N THR A 34 -9.97 8.71 -10.62
CA THR A 34 -10.50 7.78 -11.63
C THR A 34 -9.97 6.37 -11.47
N ASN A 35 -8.93 6.19 -10.64
CA ASN A 35 -8.33 4.89 -10.39
C ASN A 35 -7.96 4.76 -8.91
N PRO A 36 -8.95 4.61 -8.02
CA PRO A 36 -8.68 4.56 -6.58
C PRO A 36 -7.90 3.32 -6.12
N CYS A 37 -7.79 2.31 -7.00
CA CYS A 37 -7.03 1.10 -6.71
C CYS A 37 -5.70 1.03 -7.45
N GLY A 38 -5.23 2.16 -7.96
CA GLY A 38 -3.96 2.22 -8.71
C GLY A 38 -2.74 1.78 -7.91
N TRP A 39 -2.83 1.84 -6.56
CA TRP A 39 -1.76 1.36 -5.71
C TRP A 39 -1.43 -0.12 -5.95
N MET A 40 -2.38 -0.89 -6.47
CA MET A 40 -2.16 -2.33 -6.74
C MET A 40 -1.05 -2.58 -7.76
N GLU A 41 -0.70 -1.59 -8.54
CA GLU A 41 0.42 -1.70 -9.49
C GLU A 41 1.77 -1.59 -8.79
N TYR A 42 1.81 -0.93 -7.62
CA TYR A 42 3.05 -0.64 -6.89
C TYR A 42 3.19 -1.46 -5.61
N TYR A 43 2.12 -2.02 -5.12
CA TYR A 43 2.10 -2.72 -3.83
C TYR A 43 1.41 -4.07 -3.96
N THR A 44 1.89 -5.03 -3.18
CA THR A 44 1.31 -6.36 -3.11
C THR A 44 0.68 -6.55 -1.73
N CYS A 45 -0.55 -7.03 -1.69
CA CYS A 45 -1.19 -7.37 -0.42
C CYS A 45 -0.55 -8.64 0.15
N ILE A 46 0.07 -8.51 1.32
CA ILE A 46 0.71 -9.64 2.00
C ILE A 46 -0.32 -10.44 2.80
N GLY A 47 -1.31 -9.73 3.34
CA GLY A 47 -2.36 -10.36 4.15
C GLY A 47 -2.35 -9.83 5.57
N ALA A 48 -3.17 -10.45 6.41
CA ALA A 48 -3.31 -10.06 7.79
C ALA A 48 -2.25 -10.73 8.64
N LEU A 49 -1.52 -9.94 9.41
CA LEU A 49 -0.57 -10.42 10.40
C LEU A 49 -1.11 -10.10 11.79
N ASP A 50 -0.95 -11.03 12.71
CA ASP A 50 -1.39 -10.86 14.07
C ASP A 50 -0.27 -10.20 14.87
N ILE A 51 -0.58 -9.03 15.40
CA ILE A 51 0.40 -8.24 16.16
C ILE A 51 0.05 -8.29 17.63
#